data_7625a14b514a96837f02042770a9d25d
#
_entry.id   7625a14b514a96837f02042770a9d25d
#
_cell.length_a   1.000
_cell.length_b   1.000
_cell.length_c   1.000
_cell.angle_alpha   90.00
_cell.angle_beta   90.00
_cell.angle_gamma   90.00
#
_symmetry.space_group_name_H-M   'P 1'
#
loop_
_entity.id
_entity.type
_entity.pdbx_description
1 polymer ?
#
loop_
_entity_poly.entity_id
_entity_poly.type
_entity_poly.pdbx_seq_one_letter_code
_entity_poly.pdbx_strand_id
1 'polypeptide(L)'
;LGAASCTTNAIVPLLKAISEEYGIDNGHVETVHSYTNDQNLIDNYHDKARRGRSAALNMVLTETGAAKAVSQVLPELEGKLSANAIRVPTPNVSMAILNLYLEKESTTEKLNDFLRKTAFHSIYKDQIDYTNSPEIVSSDIIGSRFGCVVDSQATICNRKNVVIYAWYDNELGYCVQLLRVLKKMAGIKYLRLPLFL
;
A
#
# COMPACT_ATOMS: atom_id res chain seq x y z
N LEU A 1 -0.88 13.71 16.30
CA LEU A 1 -0.23 12.88 15.27
C LEU A 1 -0.83 11.49 15.29
N GLY A 2 -1.15 10.95 14.14
CA GLY A 2 -1.62 9.57 13.98
C GLY A 2 -0.67 8.80 13.05
N ALA A 3 -0.57 7.48 13.23
CA ALA A 3 0.19 6.61 12.35
C ALA A 3 -0.68 5.98 11.26
N ALA A 4 -1.96 6.38 11.18
CA ALA A 4 -2.96 5.87 10.25
C ALA A 4 -3.11 4.33 10.30
N SER A 5 -3.20 3.65 9.16
CA SER A 5 -3.32 2.20 9.06
C SER A 5 -2.19 1.60 8.22
N CYS A 6 -2.04 0.28 8.25
CA CYS A 6 -1.10 -0.43 7.38
C CYS A 6 -1.34 -0.12 5.89
N THR A 7 -2.59 -0.19 5.46
CA THR A 7 -2.99 0.14 4.08
C THR A 7 -2.68 1.60 3.73
N THR A 8 -3.01 2.55 4.62
CA THR A 8 -2.72 3.96 4.38
C THR A 8 -1.21 4.22 4.28
N ASN A 9 -0.39 3.58 5.12
CA ASN A 9 1.07 3.67 5.03
C ASN A 9 1.63 3.05 3.74
N ALA A 10 0.97 2.02 3.21
CA ALA A 10 1.36 1.40 1.95
C ALA A 10 1.07 2.32 0.74
N ILE A 11 -0.11 2.93 0.70
CA ILE A 11 -0.58 3.60 -0.53
C ILE A 11 -0.28 5.10 -0.59
N VAL A 12 -0.27 5.82 0.55
CA VAL A 12 -0.13 7.29 0.54
C VAL A 12 1.21 7.76 -0.04
N PRO A 13 2.38 7.22 0.34
CA PRO A 13 3.65 7.63 -0.25
C PRO A 13 3.70 7.38 -1.76
N LEU A 14 3.13 6.26 -2.19
CA LEU A 14 3.09 5.87 -3.60
C LEU A 14 2.14 6.78 -4.40
N LEU A 15 0.93 7.00 -3.91
CA LEU A 15 -0.03 7.93 -4.52
C LEU A 15 0.51 9.36 -4.60
N LYS A 16 1.21 9.82 -3.55
CA LYS A 16 1.84 11.16 -3.55
C LYS A 16 2.87 11.28 -4.65
N ALA A 17 3.79 10.32 -4.75
CA ALA A 17 4.82 10.33 -5.79
C ALA A 17 4.21 10.31 -7.20
N ILE A 18 3.20 9.46 -7.45
CA ILE A 18 2.52 9.36 -8.74
C ILE A 18 1.76 10.66 -9.06
N SER A 19 1.07 11.23 -8.07
CA SER A 19 0.31 12.48 -8.24
C SER A 19 1.23 13.65 -8.60
N GLU A 20 2.41 13.75 -8.00
CA GLU A 20 3.40 14.80 -8.29
C GLU A 20 3.98 14.68 -9.70
N GLU A 21 4.25 13.47 -10.18
CA GLU A 21 4.88 13.26 -11.49
C GLU A 21 3.86 13.26 -12.62
N TYR A 22 2.77 12.51 -12.47
CA TYR A 22 1.82 12.24 -13.56
C TYR A 22 0.49 12.97 -13.41
N GLY A 23 0.15 13.44 -12.21
CA GLY A 23 -1.23 13.82 -11.86
C GLY A 23 -2.15 12.60 -11.78
N ILE A 24 -3.15 12.66 -10.91
CA ILE A 24 -4.20 11.66 -10.79
C ILE A 24 -5.54 12.33 -10.99
N ASP A 25 -6.27 11.95 -12.04
CA ASP A 25 -7.60 12.45 -12.32
C ASP A 25 -8.65 11.73 -11.47
N ASN A 26 -8.63 10.40 -11.51
CA ASN A 26 -9.50 9.56 -10.68
C ASN A 26 -8.88 8.15 -10.51
N GLY A 27 -9.50 7.32 -9.67
CA GLY A 27 -9.06 5.95 -9.51
C GLY A 27 -9.83 5.13 -8.47
N HIS A 28 -9.43 3.88 -8.39
CA HIS A 28 -9.95 2.93 -7.42
C HIS A 28 -8.82 2.18 -6.74
N VAL A 29 -8.87 2.11 -5.41
CA VAL A 29 -7.94 1.33 -4.59
C VAL A 29 -8.65 0.07 -4.09
N GLU A 30 -8.28 -1.07 -4.66
CA GLU A 30 -8.67 -2.36 -4.15
C GLU A 30 -7.60 -2.89 -3.21
N THR A 31 -7.95 -3.49 -2.09
CA THR A 31 -7.00 -4.20 -1.24
C THR A 31 -7.37 -5.66 -1.09
N VAL A 32 -6.45 -6.53 -1.45
CA VAL A 32 -6.48 -7.95 -1.07
C VAL A 32 -5.75 -8.06 0.25
N HIS A 33 -6.49 -8.23 1.34
CA HIS A 33 -5.98 -8.05 2.69
C HIS A 33 -6.04 -9.36 3.48
N SER A 34 -4.95 -9.69 4.16
CA SER A 34 -4.93 -10.79 5.11
C SER A 34 -6.04 -10.63 6.15
N TYR A 35 -6.54 -11.73 6.71
CA TYR A 35 -7.48 -11.64 7.81
C TYR A 35 -6.80 -11.01 9.04
N THR A 36 -7.59 -10.35 9.86
CA THR A 36 -7.12 -9.70 11.09
C THR A 36 -8.05 -10.06 12.24
N ASN A 37 -7.68 -9.68 13.45
CA ASN A 37 -8.48 -9.91 14.64
C ASN A 37 -9.87 -9.26 14.60
N ASP A 38 -10.15 -8.40 13.61
CA ASP A 38 -11.47 -7.82 13.34
C ASP A 38 -12.36 -8.75 12.48
N GLN A 39 -12.05 -10.04 12.41
CA GLN A 39 -12.86 -11.06 11.76
C GLN A 39 -13.00 -12.26 12.69
N ASN A 40 -14.18 -12.90 12.65
CA ASN A 40 -14.38 -14.12 13.42
C ASN A 40 -13.60 -15.28 12.80
N LEU A 41 -12.98 -16.08 13.64
CA LEU A 41 -12.26 -17.28 13.20
C LEU A 41 -13.23 -18.36 12.72
N ILE A 42 -14.37 -18.49 13.39
CA ILE A 42 -15.51 -19.34 13.02
C ILE A 42 -16.75 -18.47 12.86
N ASP A 43 -17.77 -18.96 12.17
CA ASP A 43 -19.04 -18.24 11.98
C ASP A 43 -19.63 -17.79 13.31
N ASN A 44 -19.80 -16.48 13.49
CA ASN A 44 -20.40 -15.89 14.69
C ASN A 44 -20.93 -14.48 14.38
N TYR A 45 -21.68 -13.90 15.32
CA TYR A 45 -22.19 -12.55 15.18
C TYR A 45 -21.04 -11.52 15.04
N HIS A 46 -21.26 -10.54 14.18
CA HIS A 46 -20.39 -9.38 13.98
C HIS A 46 -21.21 -8.22 13.45
N ASP A 47 -20.95 -6.98 13.88
CA ASP A 47 -21.68 -5.78 13.41
C ASP A 47 -21.61 -5.61 11.89
N LYS A 48 -20.48 -5.96 11.29
CA LYS A 48 -20.34 -6.10 9.83
C LYS A 48 -20.58 -7.55 9.45
N ALA A 49 -21.79 -7.89 9.05
CA ALA A 49 -22.26 -9.26 8.86
C ALA A 49 -21.27 -10.19 8.12
N ARG A 50 -20.65 -9.73 7.05
CA ARG A 50 -19.67 -10.52 6.28
C ARG A 50 -18.39 -10.84 7.08
N ARG A 51 -17.97 -9.98 8.02
CA ARG A 51 -16.82 -10.24 8.89
C ARG A 51 -17.10 -11.25 9.99
N GLY A 52 -18.36 -11.58 10.19
CA GLY A 52 -18.80 -12.66 11.07
C GLY A 52 -18.59 -14.06 10.50
N ARG A 53 -18.32 -14.18 9.19
CA ARG A 53 -18.07 -15.47 8.54
C ARG A 53 -16.61 -15.88 8.74
N SER A 54 -16.39 -17.20 8.87
CA SER A 54 -15.08 -17.78 9.16
C SER A 54 -13.98 -17.23 8.28
N ALA A 55 -13.01 -16.53 8.89
CA ALA A 55 -11.91 -15.86 8.22
C ALA A 55 -10.97 -16.83 7.50
N ALA A 56 -10.76 -18.02 8.07
CA ALA A 56 -9.85 -19.01 7.52
C ALA A 56 -10.41 -19.76 6.29
N LEU A 57 -11.74 -19.66 6.04
CA LEU A 57 -12.41 -20.44 5.00
C LEU A 57 -13.02 -19.59 3.89
N ASN A 58 -13.05 -18.26 4.06
CA ASN A 58 -13.81 -17.39 3.15
C ASN A 58 -13.01 -16.19 2.67
N MET A 59 -13.21 -15.81 1.41
CA MET A 59 -12.95 -14.45 0.94
C MET A 59 -14.14 -13.56 1.33
N VAL A 60 -13.85 -12.39 1.88
CA VAL A 60 -14.87 -11.48 2.40
C VAL A 60 -14.72 -10.09 1.79
N LEU A 61 -15.72 -9.65 1.04
CA LEU A 61 -15.82 -8.25 0.59
C LEU A 61 -16.20 -7.37 1.77
N THR A 62 -15.47 -6.31 2.00
CA THR A 62 -15.72 -5.37 3.09
C THR A 62 -15.32 -3.94 2.72
N GLU A 63 -15.87 -3.00 3.45
CA GLU A 63 -15.49 -1.59 3.33
C GLU A 63 -14.08 -1.35 3.87
N THR A 64 -13.43 -0.34 3.32
CA THR A 64 -12.19 0.22 3.83
C THR A 64 -12.27 1.74 3.92
N GLY A 65 -11.68 2.30 4.96
CA GLY A 65 -11.53 3.75 5.10
C GLY A 65 -10.34 4.33 4.31
N ALA A 66 -9.70 3.55 3.45
CA ALA A 66 -8.45 3.94 2.79
C ALA A 66 -8.59 5.21 1.94
N ALA A 67 -9.64 5.34 1.11
CA ALA A 67 -9.84 6.54 0.28
C ALA A 67 -10.03 7.80 1.15
N LYS A 68 -10.83 7.72 2.22
CA LYS A 68 -11.00 8.82 3.17
C LYS A 68 -9.69 9.16 3.90
N ALA A 69 -8.91 8.16 4.27
CA ALA A 69 -7.62 8.39 4.91
C ALA A 69 -6.60 9.02 3.95
N VAL A 70 -6.63 8.66 2.68
CA VAL A 70 -5.81 9.31 1.63
C VAL A 70 -6.16 10.79 1.52
N SER A 71 -7.44 11.17 1.41
CA SER A 71 -7.84 12.58 1.25
C SER A 71 -7.49 13.45 2.46
N GLN A 72 -7.40 12.89 3.66
CA GLN A 72 -6.93 13.61 4.84
C GLN A 72 -5.44 13.99 4.77
N VAL A 73 -4.63 13.25 4.04
CA VAL A 73 -3.17 13.45 3.89
C VAL A 73 -2.84 14.13 2.56
N LEU A 74 -3.59 13.80 1.53
CA LEU A 74 -3.47 14.29 0.16
C LEU A 74 -4.79 14.96 -0.26
N PRO A 75 -5.08 16.21 0.18
CA PRO A 75 -6.35 16.88 -0.11
C PRO A 75 -6.63 17.02 -1.62
N GLU A 76 -5.60 17.07 -2.44
CA GLU A 76 -5.69 17.11 -3.90
C GLU A 76 -6.35 15.88 -4.52
N LEU A 77 -6.46 14.80 -3.75
CA LEU A 77 -7.13 13.55 -4.16
C LEU A 77 -8.54 13.39 -3.56
N GLU A 78 -9.06 14.42 -2.89
CA GLU A 78 -10.41 14.38 -2.33
C GLU A 78 -11.46 14.20 -3.44
N GLY A 79 -12.34 13.20 -3.25
CA GLY A 79 -13.37 12.86 -4.23
C GLY A 79 -12.89 12.13 -5.47
N LYS A 80 -11.57 12.01 -5.70
CA LYS A 80 -11.00 11.35 -6.87
C LYS A 80 -10.86 9.84 -6.72
N LEU A 81 -10.82 9.32 -5.49
CA LEU A 81 -10.55 7.91 -5.23
C LEU A 81 -11.74 7.23 -4.55
N SER A 82 -12.07 6.04 -5.03
CA SER A 82 -12.90 5.07 -4.33
C SER A 82 -12.06 3.92 -3.78
N ALA A 83 -12.55 3.19 -2.78
CA ALA A 83 -11.79 2.06 -2.22
C ALA A 83 -12.71 0.99 -1.63
N ASN A 84 -12.27 -0.26 -1.71
CA ASN A 84 -12.84 -1.40 -1.00
C ASN A 84 -11.74 -2.40 -0.60
N ALA A 85 -12.13 -3.47 0.08
CA ALA A 85 -11.20 -4.50 0.51
C ALA A 85 -11.80 -5.90 0.34
N ILE A 86 -10.97 -6.83 -0.11
CA ILE A 86 -11.24 -8.26 -0.10
C ILE A 86 -10.36 -8.89 1.00
N ARG A 87 -10.97 -9.42 2.04
CA ARG A 87 -10.24 -10.22 3.04
C ARG A 87 -10.05 -11.62 2.49
N VAL A 88 -8.85 -12.17 2.66
CA VAL A 88 -8.47 -13.50 2.17
C VAL A 88 -7.92 -14.36 3.32
N PRO A 89 -8.02 -15.70 3.23
CA PRO A 89 -7.56 -16.61 4.26
C PRO A 89 -6.01 -16.75 4.28
N THR A 90 -5.32 -15.62 4.34
CA THR A 90 -3.86 -15.52 4.44
C THR A 90 -3.52 -14.85 5.76
N PRO A 91 -2.61 -15.39 6.57
CA PRO A 91 -2.36 -14.91 7.94
C PRO A 91 -1.64 -13.56 7.99
N ASN A 92 -0.79 -13.27 7.02
CA ASN A 92 -0.05 -12.00 6.93
C ASN A 92 0.23 -11.68 5.46
N VAL A 93 0.64 -10.45 5.20
CA VAL A 93 0.86 -9.82 3.90
C VAL A 93 -0.43 -9.56 3.13
N SER A 94 -0.55 -8.33 2.74
CA SER A 94 -1.65 -7.80 1.97
C SER A 94 -1.12 -7.16 0.69
N MET A 95 -2.01 -6.87 -0.24
CA MET A 95 -1.68 -6.23 -1.51
C MET A 95 -2.66 -5.10 -1.79
N ALA A 96 -2.15 -3.93 -2.14
CA ALA A 96 -2.94 -2.85 -2.69
C ALA A 96 -2.84 -2.86 -4.21
N ILE A 97 -3.98 -2.73 -4.87
CA ILE A 97 -4.12 -2.61 -6.32
C ILE A 97 -4.61 -1.21 -6.60
N LEU A 98 -3.76 -0.40 -7.21
CA LEU A 98 -4.05 0.99 -7.55
C LEU A 98 -4.47 1.05 -9.02
N ASN A 99 -5.77 1.11 -9.28
CA ASN A 99 -6.33 1.35 -10.61
C ASN A 99 -6.49 2.87 -10.76
N LEU A 100 -5.62 3.51 -11.54
CA LEU A 100 -5.58 4.97 -11.64
C LEU A 100 -5.75 5.42 -13.09
N TYR A 101 -6.44 6.55 -13.25
CA TYR A 101 -6.44 7.32 -14.48
C TYR A 101 -5.56 8.56 -14.28
N LEU A 102 -4.45 8.61 -15.01
CA LEU A 102 -3.45 9.67 -14.88
C LEU A 102 -3.80 10.87 -15.77
N GLU A 103 -3.34 12.05 -15.39
CA GLU A 103 -3.46 13.25 -16.23
C GLU A 103 -2.48 13.20 -17.41
N LYS A 104 -1.27 12.66 -17.19
CA LYS A 104 -0.23 12.48 -18.23
C LYS A 104 -0.14 11.03 -18.69
N GLU A 105 0.09 10.82 -19.97
CA GLU A 105 0.32 9.49 -20.54
C GLU A 105 1.69 8.93 -20.14
N SER A 106 1.77 7.61 -20.03
CA SER A 106 3.01 6.88 -19.76
C SER A 106 3.05 5.56 -20.54
N THR A 107 4.13 4.83 -20.38
CA THR A 107 4.29 3.41 -20.77
C THR A 107 4.69 2.61 -19.55
N THR A 108 4.53 1.30 -19.62
CA THR A 108 4.92 0.40 -18.51
C THR A 108 6.38 0.59 -18.13
N GLU A 109 7.28 0.73 -19.11
CA GLU A 109 8.72 0.91 -18.88
C GLU A 109 9.02 2.22 -18.17
N LYS A 110 8.43 3.33 -18.63
CA LYS A 110 8.62 4.66 -18.02
C LYS A 110 8.06 4.71 -16.62
N LEU A 111 6.87 4.13 -16.40
CA LEU A 111 6.23 4.08 -15.10
C LEU A 111 7.07 3.23 -14.13
N ASN A 112 7.55 2.06 -14.56
CA ASN A 112 8.40 1.20 -13.74
C ASN A 112 9.76 1.84 -13.43
N ASP A 113 10.39 2.56 -14.38
CA ASP A 113 11.64 3.28 -14.11
C ASP A 113 11.43 4.42 -13.10
N PHE A 114 10.31 5.15 -13.19
CA PHE A 114 9.92 6.15 -12.21
C PHE A 114 9.70 5.54 -10.83
N LEU A 115 8.94 4.45 -10.71
CA LEU A 115 8.66 3.78 -9.46
C LEU A 115 9.93 3.22 -8.82
N ARG A 116 10.83 2.65 -9.62
CA ARG A 116 12.15 2.18 -9.17
C ARG A 116 13.01 3.32 -8.63
N LYS A 117 13.08 4.46 -9.34
CA LYS A 117 13.80 5.65 -8.87
C LYS A 117 13.19 6.21 -7.59
N THR A 118 11.87 6.21 -7.50
CA THR A 118 11.14 6.64 -6.29
C THR A 118 11.50 5.76 -5.09
N ALA A 119 11.54 4.45 -5.26
CA ALA A 119 11.90 3.53 -4.20
C ALA A 119 13.35 3.71 -3.71
N PHE A 120 14.32 3.86 -4.62
CA PHE A 120 15.72 3.81 -4.23
C PHE A 120 16.36 5.20 -4.02
N HIS A 121 15.89 6.25 -4.70
CA HIS A 121 16.57 7.53 -4.77
C HIS A 121 15.75 8.74 -4.31
N SER A 122 14.50 8.54 -3.84
CA SER A 122 13.66 9.63 -3.38
C SER A 122 13.64 9.76 -1.85
N ILE A 123 12.87 10.75 -1.37
CA ILE A 123 12.55 10.91 0.05
C ILE A 123 11.71 9.74 0.59
N TYR A 124 11.11 8.94 -0.27
CA TYR A 124 10.27 7.78 0.07
C TYR A 124 11.04 6.47 0.20
N LYS A 125 12.36 6.46 0.00
CA LYS A 125 13.22 5.27 0.00
C LYS A 125 13.18 4.41 1.28
N ASP A 126 12.69 4.95 2.39
CA ASP A 126 12.49 4.20 3.63
C ASP A 126 11.02 3.74 3.80
N GLN A 127 10.16 4.02 2.83
CA GLN A 127 8.73 3.71 2.85
C GLN A 127 8.29 2.84 1.67
N ILE A 128 8.92 3.02 0.51
CA ILE A 128 8.62 2.29 -0.72
C ILE A 128 9.84 1.45 -1.09
N ASP A 129 9.61 0.19 -1.35
CA ASP A 129 10.58 -0.71 -1.97
C ASP A 129 10.06 -1.18 -3.33
N TYR A 130 10.87 -1.91 -4.07
CA TYR A 130 10.59 -2.26 -5.46
C TYR A 130 11.16 -3.64 -5.79
N THR A 131 10.36 -4.49 -6.41
CA THR A 131 10.80 -5.79 -6.91
C THR A 131 10.56 -5.93 -8.41
N ASN A 132 11.46 -6.63 -9.07
CA ASN A 132 11.30 -7.10 -10.45
C ASN A 132 11.36 -8.62 -10.55
N SER A 133 11.21 -9.31 -9.43
CA SER A 133 11.20 -10.77 -9.40
C SER A 133 9.92 -11.30 -10.07
N PRO A 134 10.03 -12.21 -11.04
CA PRO A 134 8.87 -12.86 -11.64
C PRO A 134 8.24 -13.93 -10.74
N GLU A 135 8.88 -14.27 -9.62
CA GLU A 135 8.48 -15.36 -8.72
C GLU A 135 7.88 -14.84 -7.41
N ILE A 136 7.81 -13.51 -7.22
CA ILE A 136 7.38 -12.90 -5.97
C ILE A 136 5.95 -13.30 -5.60
N VAL A 137 5.77 -13.71 -4.35
CA VAL A 137 4.47 -14.03 -3.76
C VAL A 137 4.37 -13.47 -2.35
N SER A 138 3.20 -13.53 -1.73
CA SER A 138 2.95 -12.92 -0.42
C SER A 138 3.91 -13.39 0.67
N SER A 139 4.31 -14.66 0.69
CA SER A 139 5.24 -15.19 1.71
C SER A 139 6.63 -14.57 1.67
N ASP A 140 7.08 -14.08 0.51
CA ASP A 140 8.39 -13.44 0.34
C ASP A 140 8.44 -12.04 0.93
N ILE A 141 7.27 -11.45 1.17
CA ILE A 141 7.12 -10.11 1.74
C ILE A 141 7.08 -10.13 3.27
N ILE A 142 6.90 -11.31 3.88
CA ILE A 142 6.92 -11.45 5.34
C ILE A 142 8.24 -10.94 5.91
N GLY A 143 8.18 -10.02 6.85
CA GLY A 143 9.35 -9.38 7.44
C GLY A 143 9.82 -8.12 6.70
N SER A 144 9.12 -7.68 5.65
CA SER A 144 9.40 -6.41 4.99
C SER A 144 9.19 -5.23 5.95
N ARG A 145 10.17 -4.34 5.99
CA ARG A 145 10.16 -3.14 6.85
C ARG A 145 9.58 -1.91 6.15
N PHE A 146 9.30 -2.02 4.87
CA PHE A 146 8.77 -0.93 4.06
C PHE A 146 7.26 -0.79 4.25
N GLY A 147 6.73 0.39 3.97
CA GLY A 147 5.29 0.60 3.89
C GLY A 147 4.67 -0.20 2.76
N CYS A 148 5.37 -0.30 1.62
CA CYS A 148 5.01 -1.19 0.52
C CYS A 148 6.21 -1.60 -0.33
N VAL A 149 6.03 -2.67 -1.12
CA VAL A 149 6.95 -3.16 -2.14
C VAL A 149 6.21 -3.17 -3.47
N VAL A 150 6.64 -2.33 -4.41
CA VAL A 150 6.02 -2.24 -5.75
C VAL A 150 6.43 -3.46 -6.57
N ASP A 151 5.43 -4.13 -7.15
CA ASP A 151 5.63 -5.26 -8.06
C ASP A 151 5.65 -4.78 -9.52
N SER A 152 6.84 -4.67 -10.09
CA SER A 152 7.00 -4.15 -11.43
C SER A 152 6.57 -5.11 -12.54
N GLN A 153 6.62 -6.42 -12.26
CA GLN A 153 6.19 -7.42 -13.24
C GLN A 153 4.68 -7.44 -13.43
N ALA A 154 3.94 -7.03 -12.40
CA ALA A 154 2.49 -6.92 -12.44
C ALA A 154 1.99 -5.55 -12.92
N THR A 155 2.87 -4.55 -13.07
CA THR A 155 2.48 -3.20 -13.51
C THR A 155 1.88 -3.21 -14.91
N ILE A 156 0.70 -2.62 -15.05
CA ILE A 156 0.01 -2.45 -16.33
C ILE A 156 -0.10 -0.96 -16.63
N CYS A 157 0.26 -0.56 -17.83
CA CYS A 157 0.09 0.81 -18.29
C CYS A 157 -0.44 0.82 -19.72
N ASN A 158 -1.63 1.41 -19.90
CA ASN A 158 -2.21 1.69 -21.21
C ASN A 158 -2.50 3.19 -21.30
N ARG A 159 -1.50 3.96 -21.77
CA ARG A 159 -1.51 5.43 -21.86
C ARG A 159 -1.76 6.06 -20.48
N LYS A 160 -2.99 6.51 -20.19
CA LYS A 160 -3.40 7.12 -18.93
C LYS A 160 -3.97 6.12 -17.92
N ASN A 161 -4.39 4.93 -18.37
CA ASN A 161 -4.91 3.90 -17.49
C ASN A 161 -3.76 3.05 -16.94
N VAL A 162 -3.58 3.05 -15.65
CA VAL A 162 -2.50 2.28 -15.02
C VAL A 162 -3.04 1.42 -13.88
N VAL A 163 -2.45 0.24 -13.73
CA VAL A 163 -2.67 -0.63 -12.58
C VAL A 163 -1.32 -0.92 -11.95
N ILE A 164 -1.18 -0.56 -10.68
CA ILE A 164 0.04 -0.77 -9.91
C ILE A 164 -0.28 -1.68 -8.74
N TYR A 165 0.52 -2.71 -8.55
CA TYR A 165 0.42 -3.65 -7.45
C TYR A 165 1.49 -3.34 -6.42
N ALA A 166 1.10 -3.25 -5.17
CA ALA A 166 1.99 -2.94 -4.06
C ALA A 166 1.72 -3.90 -2.89
N TRP A 167 2.67 -4.77 -2.62
CA TRP A 167 2.67 -5.68 -1.49
C TRP A 167 3.01 -4.95 -0.19
N TYR A 168 2.47 -5.37 0.93
CA TYR A 168 2.88 -4.85 2.23
C TYR A 168 2.67 -5.88 3.36
N ASP A 169 3.67 -5.98 4.22
CA ASP A 169 3.53 -6.68 5.50
C ASP A 169 2.68 -5.80 6.42
N ASN A 170 1.42 -6.16 6.57
CA ASN A 170 0.46 -5.34 7.32
C ASN A 170 0.71 -5.32 8.83
N GLU A 171 1.62 -6.14 9.34
CA GLU A 171 2.03 -6.18 10.74
C GLU A 171 3.38 -5.50 10.95
N LEU A 172 4.47 -6.07 10.46
CA LEU A 172 5.80 -5.52 10.67
C LEU A 172 6.01 -4.20 9.93
N GLY A 173 5.61 -4.11 8.67
CA GLY A 173 5.74 -2.88 7.90
C GLY A 173 5.06 -1.69 8.59
N TYR A 174 3.83 -1.88 9.07
CA TYR A 174 3.12 -0.87 9.85
C TYR A 174 3.86 -0.51 11.16
N CYS A 175 4.31 -1.51 11.92
CA CYS A 175 5.04 -1.28 13.18
C CYS A 175 6.32 -0.47 12.95
N VAL A 176 7.05 -0.72 11.87
CA VAL A 176 8.25 0.06 11.51
C VAL A 176 7.90 1.50 11.19
N GLN A 177 6.83 1.76 10.43
CA GLN A 177 6.39 3.13 10.14
C GLN A 177 5.92 3.85 11.41
N LEU A 178 5.22 3.17 12.31
CA LEU A 178 4.85 3.70 13.63
C LEU A 178 6.10 4.11 14.44
N LEU A 179 7.11 3.24 14.50
CA LEU A 179 8.38 3.56 15.17
C LEU A 179 9.09 4.76 14.55
N ARG A 180 9.02 4.94 13.22
CA ARG A 180 9.56 6.13 12.54
C ARG A 180 8.85 7.41 13.01
N VAL A 181 7.52 7.38 13.12
CA VAL A 181 6.73 8.51 13.64
C VAL A 181 7.12 8.81 15.09
N LEU A 182 7.18 7.80 15.96
CA LEU A 182 7.57 7.96 17.35
C LEU A 182 8.98 8.56 17.51
N LYS A 183 9.95 8.08 16.74
CA LYS A 183 11.30 8.63 16.75
C LYS A 183 11.36 10.08 16.28
N LYS A 184 10.59 10.42 15.23
CA LYS A 184 10.48 11.81 14.79
C LYS A 184 9.88 12.70 15.88
N MET A 185 8.86 12.24 16.58
CA MET A 185 8.26 12.97 17.71
C MET A 185 9.24 13.17 18.87
N ALA A 186 10.07 12.17 19.15
CA ALA A 186 11.09 12.21 20.19
C ALA A 186 12.35 13.00 19.79
N GLY A 187 12.40 13.55 18.57
CA GLY A 187 13.58 14.28 18.07
C GLY A 187 14.81 13.39 17.84
N ILE A 188 14.65 12.06 17.82
CA ILE A 188 15.75 11.12 17.63
C ILE A 188 16.19 11.17 16.17
N LYS A 189 17.44 11.60 15.95
CA LYS A 189 18.08 11.53 14.64
C LYS A 189 18.86 10.23 14.52
N TYR A 190 18.64 9.47 13.45
CA TYR A 190 19.53 8.36 13.13
C TYR A 190 20.88 8.89 12.66
N LEU A 191 21.95 8.37 13.24
CA LEU A 191 23.25 8.41 12.60
C LEU A 191 23.15 7.45 11.40
N ARG A 192 23.02 7.99 10.21
CA ARG A 192 23.22 7.20 8.99
C ARG A 192 24.72 7.01 8.87
N LEU A 193 25.20 5.81 9.13
CA LEU A 193 26.56 5.45 8.76
C LEU A 193 26.71 5.66 7.26
N PRO A 194 27.83 6.22 6.79
CA PRO A 194 28.06 6.36 5.37
C PRO A 194 27.92 4.98 4.73
N LEU A 195 27.07 4.88 3.71
CA LEU A 195 27.13 3.74 2.81
C LEU A 195 28.52 3.83 2.18
N PHE A 196 29.36 2.84 2.43
CA PHE A 196 30.60 2.71 1.68
C PHE A 196 30.19 2.59 0.20
N LEU A 197 30.66 3.54 -0.58
CA LEU A 197 30.56 3.56 -2.03
C LEU A 197 31.32 2.37 -2.62
#